data_f49f45d355ad3bb2d1b5ce28f5b8a95f
#
_entry.id   f49f45d355ad3bb2d1b5ce28f5b8a95f
#
_cell.length_a   1.000
_cell.length_b   1.000
_cell.length_c   1.000
_cell.angle_alpha   90.00
_cell.angle_beta   90.00
_cell.angle_gamma   90.00
#
_symmetry.space_group_name_H-M   'P 1'
#
loop_
_entity.id
_entity.type
_entity.pdbx_description
1 polymer ?
#
loop_
_entity_poly.entity_id
_entity_poly.type
_entity_poly.pdbx_seq_one_letter_code
_entity_poly.pdbx_strand_id
1 'polypeptide(L)'
;MTLFGAQKVSGTTLEEVAHLIQNYYTGRGLDHHKQEIPGSEACGWWLTEGSAKVYIFIQDSPAGPVLRITSPIVYLPKDDLERFYRRLLDLNSNLASCHLATYDNYVLVLTQRQTLGITQEEVDSMVWNVAYVADLLDDKLAAEFGTQLYKS
;
A
#
# COMPACT_ATOMS: atom_id res chain seq x y z
N MET A 1 27.36 16.02 -22.90
CA MET A 1 26.08 15.82 -23.58
C MET A 1 25.10 15.32 -22.51
N THR A 2 24.32 16.22 -21.93
CA THR A 2 23.33 15.91 -20.92
C THR A 2 22.08 15.46 -21.67
N LEU A 3 21.85 14.13 -21.68
CA LEU A 3 20.72 13.52 -22.41
C LEU A 3 19.36 13.76 -21.73
N PHE A 4 19.36 14.33 -20.53
CA PHE A 4 18.14 14.76 -19.86
C PHE A 4 18.42 16.12 -19.23
N GLY A 5 17.99 17.17 -19.91
CA GLY A 5 17.83 18.47 -19.27
C GLY A 5 16.89 18.26 -18.09
N ALA A 6 17.34 18.62 -16.90
CA ALA A 6 16.50 18.66 -15.72
C ALA A 6 15.42 19.73 -15.93
N GLN A 7 14.36 19.37 -16.65
CA GLN A 7 13.11 20.09 -16.58
C GLN A 7 12.63 19.88 -15.14
N LYS A 8 12.65 20.93 -14.31
CA LYS A 8 11.86 20.97 -13.09
C LYS A 8 10.40 20.84 -13.51
N VAL A 9 9.96 19.61 -13.65
CA VAL A 9 8.52 19.33 -13.71
C VAL A 9 8.04 19.73 -12.31
N SER A 10 7.12 20.69 -12.22
CA SER A 10 6.46 21.07 -10.98
C SER A 10 5.79 19.80 -10.46
N GLY A 11 6.47 19.11 -9.55
CA GLY A 11 5.99 17.86 -8.98
C GLY A 11 4.84 18.14 -8.03
N THR A 12 3.93 17.20 -7.95
CA THR A 12 2.88 17.19 -6.93
C THR A 12 3.56 17.22 -5.56
N THR A 13 3.27 18.24 -4.77
CA THR A 13 3.88 18.44 -3.45
C THR A 13 3.31 17.43 -2.44
N LEU A 14 4.00 17.23 -1.30
CA LEU A 14 3.48 16.43 -0.19
C LEU A 14 2.09 16.89 0.25
N GLU A 15 1.88 18.20 0.31
CA GLU A 15 0.60 18.80 0.70
C GLU A 15 -0.52 18.51 -0.29
N GLU A 16 -0.25 18.60 -1.58
CA GLU A 16 -1.22 18.28 -2.64
C GLU A 16 -1.63 16.80 -2.58
N VAL A 17 -0.69 15.89 -2.38
CA VAL A 17 -0.98 14.46 -2.24
C VAL A 17 -1.75 14.18 -0.95
N ALA A 18 -1.37 14.80 0.16
CA ALA A 18 -2.12 14.69 1.42
C ALA A 18 -3.57 15.13 1.25
N HIS A 19 -3.81 16.18 0.46
CA HIS A 19 -5.16 16.65 0.16
C HIS A 19 -5.97 15.63 -0.65
N LEU A 20 -5.37 14.94 -1.62
CA LEU A 20 -6.03 13.86 -2.36
C LEU A 20 -6.44 12.71 -1.43
N ILE A 21 -5.61 12.37 -0.45
CA ILE A 21 -5.92 11.34 0.54
C ILE A 21 -7.05 11.82 1.47
N GLN A 22 -7.01 13.04 1.94
CA GLN A 22 -8.09 13.62 2.75
C GLN A 22 -9.43 13.62 2.00
N ASN A 23 -9.41 13.93 0.69
CA ASN A 23 -10.60 13.86 -0.16
C ASN A 23 -11.14 12.42 -0.26
N TYR A 24 -10.27 11.41 -0.35
CA TYR A 24 -10.68 10.02 -0.31
C TYR A 24 -11.48 9.69 0.95
N TYR A 25 -11.00 10.09 2.13
CA TYR A 25 -11.72 9.89 3.40
C TYR A 25 -13.03 10.66 3.43
N THR A 26 -13.00 11.93 3.09
CA THR A 26 -14.20 12.80 3.08
C THR A 26 -15.27 12.28 2.12
N GLY A 27 -14.88 11.83 0.94
CA GLY A 27 -15.81 11.25 -0.04
C GLY A 27 -16.48 9.96 0.44
N ARG A 28 -15.89 9.27 1.42
CA ARG A 28 -16.46 8.08 2.07
C ARG A 28 -17.15 8.38 3.42
N GLY A 29 -17.27 9.63 3.79
CA GLY A 29 -17.85 10.04 5.07
C GLY A 29 -16.98 9.70 6.28
N LEU A 30 -15.68 9.52 6.08
CA LEU A 30 -14.71 9.22 7.13
C LEU A 30 -13.99 10.50 7.57
N ASP A 31 -13.61 10.53 8.84
CA ASP A 31 -12.84 11.63 9.42
C ASP A 31 -11.33 11.28 9.37
N HIS A 32 -10.62 11.86 8.40
CA HIS A 32 -9.19 11.59 8.22
C HIS A 32 -8.33 11.94 9.45
N HIS A 33 -8.74 12.92 10.26
CA HIS A 33 -7.99 13.29 11.47
C HIS A 33 -7.97 12.18 12.52
N LYS A 34 -9.04 11.39 12.62
CA LYS A 34 -9.10 10.24 13.54
C LYS A 34 -8.27 9.06 13.09
N GLN A 35 -7.84 9.08 11.83
CA GLN A 35 -7.12 7.97 11.20
C GLN A 35 -5.69 8.34 10.81
N GLU A 36 -5.23 9.51 11.23
CA GLU A 36 -3.81 9.88 11.11
C GLU A 36 -2.93 9.01 12.02
N ILE A 37 -1.76 8.65 11.50
CA ILE A 37 -0.75 7.90 12.25
C ILE A 37 0.20 8.90 12.89
N PRO A 38 0.18 9.08 14.22
CA PRO A 38 1.03 10.06 14.89
C PRO A 38 2.50 9.62 14.88
N GLY A 39 3.41 10.60 14.82
CA GLY A 39 4.84 10.39 15.02
C GLY A 39 5.58 9.80 13.82
N SER A 40 4.96 9.66 12.65
CA SER A 40 5.68 9.32 11.43
C SER A 40 6.39 10.56 10.88
N GLU A 41 7.65 10.42 10.45
CA GLU A 41 8.37 11.46 9.70
C GLU A 41 7.68 11.75 8.35
N ALA A 42 6.81 10.85 7.91
CA ALA A 42 5.95 10.95 6.75
C ALA A 42 4.49 11.10 7.18
N CYS A 43 3.67 11.75 6.36
CA CYS A 43 2.23 11.74 6.56
C CYS A 43 1.68 10.33 6.38
N GLY A 44 0.92 9.85 7.35
CA GLY A 44 0.35 8.51 7.33
C GLY A 44 -1.09 8.46 7.82
N TRP A 45 -1.86 7.55 7.25
CA TRP A 45 -3.25 7.27 7.62
C TRP A 45 -3.52 5.77 7.60
N TRP A 46 -4.58 5.37 8.27
CA TRP A 46 -5.08 4.00 8.20
C TRP A 46 -6.59 3.98 7.98
N LEU A 47 -7.09 2.91 7.40
CA LEU A 47 -8.52 2.63 7.30
C LEU A 47 -8.77 1.13 7.34
N THR A 48 -10.03 0.76 7.58
CA THR A 48 -10.48 -0.63 7.47
C THR A 48 -11.46 -0.73 6.30
N GLU A 49 -11.22 -1.69 5.42
CA GLU A 49 -12.08 -2.01 4.29
C GLU A 49 -12.31 -3.54 4.29
N GLY A 50 -13.55 -3.97 4.56
CA GLY A 50 -13.80 -5.39 4.82
C GLY A 50 -13.02 -5.90 6.03
N SER A 51 -12.28 -6.99 5.89
CA SER A 51 -11.34 -7.49 6.91
C SER A 51 -9.96 -6.83 6.84
N ALA A 52 -9.66 -6.14 5.75
CA ALA A 52 -8.33 -5.58 5.50
C ALA A 52 -8.11 -4.27 6.27
N LYS A 53 -6.98 -4.17 6.95
CA LYS A 53 -6.48 -2.91 7.49
C LYS A 53 -5.45 -2.32 6.54
N VAL A 54 -5.77 -1.17 5.98
CA VAL A 54 -4.96 -0.49 4.98
C VAL A 54 -4.22 0.68 5.60
N TYR A 55 -2.95 0.80 5.28
CA TYR A 55 -2.09 1.91 5.69
C TYR A 55 -1.65 2.70 4.45
N ILE A 56 -1.73 4.00 4.54
CA ILE A 56 -1.39 4.94 3.48
C ILE A 56 -0.27 5.84 3.97
N PHE A 57 0.84 5.89 3.27
CA PHE A 57 1.98 6.73 3.61
C PHE A 57 2.41 7.58 2.42
N ILE A 58 2.76 8.82 2.70
CA ILE A 58 3.51 9.67 1.78
C ILE A 58 4.92 9.78 2.35
N GLN A 59 5.89 9.27 1.61
CA GLN A 59 7.29 9.26 1.99
C GLN A 59 8.08 10.17 1.05
N ASP A 60 8.99 10.95 1.60
CA ASP A 60 9.91 11.73 0.78
C ASP A 60 11.01 10.83 0.20
N SER A 61 11.45 11.15 -1.00
CA SER A 61 12.56 10.46 -1.66
C SER A 61 13.37 11.43 -2.51
N PRO A 62 14.63 11.07 -2.87
CA PRO A 62 15.46 11.92 -3.73
C PRO A 62 14.83 12.26 -5.10
N ALA A 63 13.96 11.39 -5.57
CA ALA A 63 13.24 11.57 -6.84
C ALA A 63 11.86 12.24 -6.69
N GLY A 64 11.52 12.72 -5.48
CA GLY A 64 10.24 13.32 -5.13
C GLY A 64 9.39 12.41 -4.25
N PRO A 65 8.24 12.90 -3.76
CA PRO A 65 7.39 12.14 -2.86
C PRO A 65 6.87 10.84 -3.49
N VAL A 66 6.76 9.80 -2.68
CA VAL A 66 6.20 8.49 -3.05
C VAL A 66 4.96 8.22 -2.22
N LEU A 67 3.85 7.94 -2.88
CA LEU A 67 2.66 7.38 -2.25
C LEU A 67 2.82 5.87 -2.14
N ARG A 68 2.71 5.35 -0.93
CA ARG A 68 2.78 3.93 -0.61
C ARG A 68 1.55 3.50 0.16
N ILE A 69 0.88 2.46 -0.32
CA ILE A 69 -0.33 1.91 0.29
C ILE A 69 -0.07 0.43 0.56
N THR A 70 -0.30 -0.01 1.78
CA THR A 70 0.00 -1.38 2.23
C THR A 70 -1.14 -1.97 3.06
N SER A 71 -1.26 -3.28 3.03
CA SER A 71 -2.13 -4.04 3.94
C SER A 71 -1.42 -5.32 4.37
N PRO A 72 -1.02 -5.46 5.64
CA PRO A 72 -0.52 -6.72 6.18
C PRO A 72 -1.63 -7.77 6.18
N ILE A 73 -1.32 -9.00 5.79
CA ILE A 73 -2.34 -10.04 5.63
C ILE A 73 -2.11 -11.28 6.50
N VAL A 74 -0.93 -11.89 6.43
CA VAL A 74 -0.62 -13.11 7.17
C VAL A 74 0.81 -13.08 7.68
N TYR A 75 1.08 -13.81 8.76
CA TYR A 75 2.45 -14.08 9.19
C TYR A 75 3.13 -15.12 8.30
N LEU A 76 4.45 -15.10 8.24
CA LEU A 76 5.20 -16.15 7.57
C LEU A 76 4.95 -17.49 8.27
N PRO A 77 4.73 -18.59 7.52
CA PRO A 77 4.62 -19.91 8.13
C PRO A 77 5.96 -20.34 8.73
N LYS A 78 5.91 -21.21 9.74
CA LYS A 78 7.13 -21.72 10.39
C LYS A 78 7.88 -22.72 9.52
N ASP A 79 7.15 -23.44 8.68
CA ASP A 79 7.68 -24.49 7.84
C ASP A 79 7.37 -24.21 6.37
N ASP A 80 8.12 -24.87 5.47
CA ASP A 80 7.89 -24.86 4.02
C ASP A 80 7.94 -23.45 3.39
N LEU A 81 8.87 -22.62 3.84
CA LEU A 81 9.04 -21.24 3.36
C LEU A 81 9.31 -21.15 1.86
N GLU A 82 10.04 -22.11 1.29
CA GLU A 82 10.33 -22.13 -0.15
C GLU A 82 9.03 -22.23 -0.97
N ARG A 83 8.15 -23.17 -0.63
CA ARG A 83 6.84 -23.32 -1.28
C ARG A 83 5.97 -22.09 -1.06
N PHE A 84 6.04 -21.49 0.12
CA PHE A 84 5.32 -20.27 0.44
C PHE A 84 5.77 -19.08 -0.43
N TYR A 85 7.07 -18.81 -0.49
CA TYR A 85 7.60 -17.74 -1.32
C TYR A 85 7.35 -17.97 -2.81
N ARG A 86 7.45 -19.22 -3.27
CA ARG A 86 7.08 -19.57 -4.64
C ARG A 86 5.63 -19.23 -4.92
N ARG A 87 4.73 -19.55 -4.00
CA ARG A 87 3.31 -19.21 -4.10
C ARG A 87 3.06 -17.69 -4.21
N LEU A 88 3.77 -16.88 -3.40
CA LEU A 88 3.66 -15.43 -3.48
C LEU A 88 4.11 -14.88 -4.84
N LEU A 89 5.21 -15.41 -5.39
CA LEU A 89 5.70 -15.01 -6.71
C LEU A 89 4.74 -15.44 -7.84
N ASP A 90 4.16 -16.62 -7.75
CA ASP A 90 3.17 -17.10 -8.73
C ASP A 90 1.89 -16.22 -8.67
N LEU A 91 1.44 -15.82 -7.49
CA LEU A 91 0.34 -14.89 -7.34
C LEU A 91 0.67 -13.52 -7.95
N ASN A 92 1.87 -13.00 -7.72
CA ASN A 92 2.31 -11.73 -8.27
C ASN A 92 2.27 -11.69 -9.80
N SER A 93 2.47 -12.82 -10.47
CA SER A 93 2.39 -12.88 -11.93
C SER A 93 0.99 -12.57 -12.49
N ASN A 94 -0.04 -12.65 -11.64
CA ASN A 94 -1.45 -12.40 -11.99
C ASN A 94 -2.02 -11.12 -11.39
N LEU A 95 -1.29 -10.45 -10.51
CA LEU A 95 -1.72 -9.19 -9.91
C LEU A 95 -1.30 -8.00 -10.79
N ALA A 96 -2.24 -7.14 -11.15
CA ALA A 96 -2.00 -6.04 -12.08
C ALA A 96 -1.58 -4.73 -11.41
N SER A 97 -2.20 -4.38 -10.28
CA SER A 97 -2.10 -3.03 -9.70
C SER A 97 -1.44 -2.99 -8.33
N CYS A 98 -1.16 -4.14 -7.76
CA CYS A 98 -0.46 -4.30 -6.49
C CYS A 98 0.33 -5.60 -6.51
N HIS A 99 1.13 -5.82 -5.50
CA HIS A 99 1.94 -7.04 -5.38
C HIS A 99 2.09 -7.46 -3.92
N LEU A 100 2.50 -8.70 -3.73
CA LEU A 100 2.83 -9.28 -2.44
C LEU A 100 4.31 -9.07 -2.15
N ALA A 101 4.62 -8.69 -0.93
CA ALA A 101 5.97 -8.57 -0.43
C ALA A 101 6.04 -9.08 1.01
N THR A 102 7.23 -9.38 1.48
CA THR A 102 7.49 -9.70 2.88
C THR A 102 8.11 -8.51 3.58
N TYR A 103 7.72 -8.29 4.81
CA TYR A 103 8.33 -7.32 5.70
C TYR A 103 8.39 -7.93 7.11
N ASP A 104 9.59 -7.92 7.72
CA ASP A 104 9.82 -8.61 8.98
C ASP A 104 9.31 -10.07 8.92
N ASN A 105 8.35 -10.46 9.71
CA ASN A 105 7.81 -11.80 9.80
C ASN A 105 6.40 -11.94 9.18
N TYR A 106 5.98 -11.01 8.34
CA TYR A 106 4.66 -11.04 7.72
C TYR A 106 4.68 -10.67 6.23
N VAL A 107 3.59 -11.02 5.57
CA VAL A 107 3.31 -10.66 4.17
C VAL A 107 2.40 -9.45 4.13
N LEU A 108 2.67 -8.56 3.22
CA LEU A 108 1.80 -7.43 2.92
C LEU A 108 1.46 -7.38 1.43
N VAL A 109 0.26 -6.90 1.16
CA VAL A 109 -0.13 -6.41 -0.16
C VAL A 109 0.29 -4.96 -0.24
N LEU A 110 0.94 -4.56 -1.32
CA LEU A 110 1.36 -3.18 -1.47
C LEU A 110 1.26 -2.67 -2.90
N THR A 111 1.04 -1.38 -3.02
CA THR A 111 1.27 -0.60 -4.23
C THR A 111 2.01 0.68 -3.88
N GLN A 112 2.85 1.15 -4.79
CA GLN A 112 3.56 2.42 -4.60
C GLN A 112 3.90 3.06 -5.95
N ARG A 113 3.91 4.39 -5.96
CA ARG A 113 4.38 5.17 -7.12
C ARG A 113 4.86 6.55 -6.69
N GLN A 114 5.66 7.17 -7.52
CA GLN A 114 5.95 8.59 -7.41
C GLN A 114 4.66 9.39 -7.59
N THR A 115 4.54 10.51 -6.87
CA THR A 115 3.31 11.30 -6.82
C THR A 115 3.16 12.28 -7.97
N LEU A 116 4.20 12.41 -8.80
CA LEU A 116 4.15 13.30 -9.96
C LEU A 116 2.96 12.98 -10.86
N GLY A 117 2.07 13.95 -11.03
CA GLY A 117 0.89 13.84 -11.89
C GLY A 117 -0.18 12.87 -11.39
N ILE A 118 -0.15 12.48 -10.11
CA ILE A 118 -1.15 11.59 -9.54
C ILE A 118 -2.52 12.27 -9.47
N THR A 119 -3.57 11.53 -9.82
CA THR A 119 -4.95 12.01 -9.82
C THR A 119 -5.74 11.43 -8.64
N GLN A 120 -6.94 11.99 -8.37
CA GLN A 120 -7.83 11.45 -7.35
C GLN A 120 -8.27 10.02 -7.68
N GLU A 121 -8.61 9.76 -8.94
CA GLU A 121 -9.02 8.42 -9.40
C GLU A 121 -7.92 7.39 -9.20
N GLU A 122 -6.65 7.77 -9.39
CA GLU A 122 -5.52 6.88 -9.14
C GLU A 122 -5.37 6.58 -7.64
N VAL A 123 -5.47 7.58 -6.77
CA VAL A 123 -5.44 7.37 -5.31
C VAL A 123 -6.56 6.43 -4.88
N ASP A 124 -7.78 6.70 -5.30
CA ASP A 124 -8.95 5.89 -4.98
C ASP A 124 -8.80 4.44 -5.46
N SER A 125 -8.31 4.27 -6.68
CA SER A 125 -8.04 2.96 -7.27
C SER A 125 -6.93 2.20 -6.56
N MET A 126 -5.85 2.87 -6.16
CA MET A 126 -4.74 2.26 -5.42
C MET A 126 -5.19 1.74 -4.06
N VAL A 127 -5.97 2.52 -3.32
CA VAL A 127 -6.50 2.09 -2.01
C VAL A 127 -7.42 0.89 -2.18
N TRP A 128 -8.36 0.98 -3.13
CA TRP A 128 -9.31 -0.10 -3.39
C TRP A 128 -8.61 -1.42 -3.79
N ASN A 129 -7.64 -1.35 -4.69
CA ASN A 129 -6.92 -2.55 -5.16
C ASN A 129 -6.18 -3.26 -4.03
N VAL A 130 -5.50 -2.50 -3.15
CA VAL A 130 -4.79 -3.09 -2.00
C VAL A 130 -5.80 -3.74 -1.04
N ALA A 131 -6.87 -3.04 -0.70
CA ALA A 131 -7.91 -3.56 0.19
C ALA A 131 -8.57 -4.83 -0.36
N TYR A 132 -8.95 -4.81 -1.63
CA TYR A 132 -9.59 -5.94 -2.31
C TYR A 132 -8.68 -7.18 -2.35
N VAL A 133 -7.42 -7.02 -2.75
CA VAL A 133 -6.48 -8.14 -2.83
C VAL A 133 -6.12 -8.66 -1.45
N ALA A 134 -6.00 -7.80 -0.44
CA ALA A 134 -5.77 -8.21 0.93
C ALA A 134 -6.91 -9.09 1.46
N ASP A 135 -8.16 -8.63 1.32
CA ASP A 135 -9.36 -9.37 1.72
C ASP A 135 -9.54 -10.69 0.94
N LEU A 136 -9.08 -10.72 -0.31
CA LEU A 136 -9.14 -11.94 -1.14
C LEU A 136 -8.12 -13.00 -0.72
N LEU A 137 -6.92 -12.60 -0.27
CA LEU A 137 -5.78 -13.50 -0.11
C LEU A 137 -5.46 -13.87 1.33
N ASP A 138 -5.90 -13.10 2.33
CA ASP A 138 -5.56 -13.33 3.73
C ASP A 138 -6.00 -14.71 4.23
N ASP A 139 -7.29 -15.01 4.16
CA ASP A 139 -7.84 -16.31 4.56
C ASP A 139 -7.32 -17.48 3.71
N LYS A 140 -7.13 -17.27 2.41
CA LYS A 140 -6.63 -18.29 1.48
C LYS A 140 -5.21 -18.71 1.83
N LEU A 141 -4.31 -17.76 2.03
CA LEU A 141 -2.92 -18.03 2.38
C LEU A 141 -2.81 -18.61 3.79
N ALA A 142 -3.60 -18.11 4.74
CA ALA A 142 -3.65 -18.64 6.09
C ALA A 142 -4.05 -20.12 6.10
N ALA A 143 -5.10 -20.48 5.38
CA ALA A 143 -5.59 -21.86 5.28
C ALA A 143 -4.62 -22.78 4.51
N GLU A 144 -4.08 -22.32 3.38
CA GLU A 144 -3.20 -23.12 2.51
C GLU A 144 -1.88 -23.48 3.21
N PHE A 145 -1.34 -22.60 4.04
CA PHE A 145 -0.03 -22.78 4.70
C PHE A 145 -0.10 -22.97 6.21
N GLY A 146 -1.29 -23.03 6.79
CA GLY A 146 -1.44 -23.18 8.23
C GLY A 146 -0.84 -22.05 9.04
N THR A 147 -0.81 -20.85 8.50
CA THR A 147 -0.30 -19.65 9.17
C THR A 147 -1.43 -18.78 9.73
N GLN A 148 -1.09 -17.81 10.56
CA GLN A 148 -2.04 -16.93 11.21
C GLN A 148 -2.27 -15.66 10.39
N LEU A 149 -3.52 -15.16 10.43
CA LEU A 149 -3.84 -13.81 9.97
C LEU A 149 -3.05 -12.76 10.76
N TYR A 150 -2.62 -11.72 10.08
CA TYR A 150 -1.96 -10.60 10.74
C TYR A 150 -2.92 -9.93 11.73
N LYS A 151 -2.43 -9.66 12.93
CA LYS A 151 -3.15 -8.93 13.98
C LYS A 151 -2.44 -7.60 14.21
N SER A 152 -3.13 -6.50 13.93
CA SER A 152 -2.66 -5.13 14.21
C SER A 152 -2.89 -4.76 15.67
#